data_350d3436a0c132e5b0a1e4a63ccae79f
#
_entry.id   350d3436a0c132e5b0a1e4a63ccae79f
#
_cell.length_a   1.000
_cell.length_b   1.000
_cell.length_c   1.000
_cell.angle_alpha   90.00
_cell.angle_beta   90.00
_cell.angle_gamma   90.00
#
_symmetry.space_group_name_H-M   'P 1'
#
loop_
_entity.id
_entity.type
_entity.pdbx_description
1 polymer ?
#
loop_
_entity_poly.entity_id
_entity_poly.type
_entity_poly.pdbx_seq_one_letter_code
_entity_poly.pdbx_strand_id
1 'polypeptide(L)'
;MKEKNKGFTLIELLAVIVILALIALIATPIILNIIKDAKRSAAKDSAYGYMDAVEKYIVLAKTQTGDYKLELVPTEDKELTCETKEECIKDTGLIGEVNKTIKGTKPSKIKLNIKGSEVATGTEITVDGFVFTYDGKKLTEVGETKEEEKSLEELESKRFMPALVK
;
A
#
# COMPACT_ATOMS: atom_id res chain seq x y z
N MET A 1 -45.02 -38.25 -20.24
CA MET A 1 -43.63 -38.75 -20.28
C MET A 1 -42.92 -38.26 -19.02
N LYS A 2 -42.41 -39.17 -18.18
CA LYS A 2 -41.63 -38.79 -16.99
C LYS A 2 -40.19 -38.54 -17.42
N GLU A 3 -39.73 -37.31 -17.35
CA GLU A 3 -38.33 -37.01 -17.56
C GLU A 3 -37.49 -37.66 -16.43
N LYS A 4 -36.54 -38.51 -16.85
CA LYS A 4 -35.57 -39.10 -15.92
C LYS A 4 -34.52 -38.02 -15.59
N ASN A 5 -34.60 -37.48 -14.41
CA ASN A 5 -33.54 -36.64 -13.87
C ASN A 5 -32.25 -37.48 -13.75
N LYS A 6 -31.27 -37.19 -14.62
CA LYS A 6 -29.93 -37.78 -14.55
C LYS A 6 -29.17 -37.03 -13.42
N GLY A 7 -29.00 -37.69 -12.29
CA GLY A 7 -28.13 -37.17 -11.22
C GLY A 7 -26.65 -37.46 -11.52
N PHE A 8 -25.76 -36.62 -11.01
CA PHE A 8 -24.32 -36.86 -11.07
C PHE A 8 -23.93 -38.07 -10.22
N THR A 9 -22.98 -38.84 -10.71
CA THR A 9 -22.40 -39.94 -9.94
C THR A 9 -21.35 -39.38 -8.93
N LEU A 10 -21.16 -40.09 -7.83
CA LEU A 10 -20.18 -39.72 -6.81
C LEU A 10 -18.74 -39.66 -7.38
N ILE A 11 -18.44 -40.56 -8.34
CA ILE A 11 -17.13 -40.61 -8.99
C ILE A 11 -16.89 -39.43 -9.92
N GLU A 12 -17.92 -38.93 -10.62
CA GLU A 12 -17.81 -37.72 -11.44
C GLU A 12 -17.54 -36.51 -10.60
N LEU A 13 -18.21 -36.37 -9.44
CA LEU A 13 -17.94 -35.28 -8.49
C LEU A 13 -16.50 -35.35 -7.95
N LEU A 14 -16.05 -36.56 -7.56
CA LEU A 14 -14.72 -36.79 -7.04
C LEU A 14 -13.65 -36.42 -8.09
N ALA A 15 -13.85 -36.83 -9.35
CA ALA A 15 -12.94 -36.51 -10.44
C ALA A 15 -12.79 -34.97 -10.62
N VAL A 16 -13.90 -34.23 -10.58
CA VAL A 16 -13.91 -32.77 -10.74
C VAL A 16 -13.13 -32.09 -9.61
N ILE A 17 -13.37 -32.47 -8.34
CA ILE A 17 -12.67 -31.83 -7.22
C ILE A 17 -11.16 -32.14 -7.22
N VAL A 18 -10.75 -33.32 -7.69
CA VAL A 18 -9.32 -33.64 -7.85
C VAL A 18 -8.66 -32.77 -8.91
N ILE A 19 -9.31 -32.59 -10.07
CA ILE A 19 -8.80 -31.72 -11.14
C ILE A 19 -8.72 -30.26 -10.66
N LEU A 20 -9.75 -29.76 -9.97
CA LEU A 20 -9.75 -28.40 -9.40
C LEU A 20 -8.63 -28.22 -8.37
N ALA A 21 -8.37 -29.23 -7.54
CA ALA A 21 -7.28 -29.19 -6.56
C ALA A 21 -5.91 -29.10 -7.22
N LEU A 22 -5.68 -29.85 -8.31
CA LEU A 22 -4.44 -29.79 -9.07
C LEU A 22 -4.22 -28.42 -9.73
N ILE A 23 -5.27 -27.86 -10.33
CA ILE A 23 -5.21 -26.52 -10.93
C ILE A 23 -4.94 -25.47 -9.85
N ALA A 24 -5.63 -25.52 -8.71
CA ALA A 24 -5.43 -24.57 -7.61
C ALA A 24 -4.02 -24.63 -7.05
N LEU A 25 -3.38 -25.79 -6.97
CA LEU A 25 -2.02 -25.98 -6.50
C LEU A 25 -1.01 -25.18 -7.33
N ILE A 26 -1.18 -25.16 -8.64
CA ILE A 26 -0.27 -24.47 -9.57
C ILE A 26 -0.64 -22.98 -9.69
N ALA A 27 -1.94 -22.65 -9.73
CA ALA A 27 -2.40 -21.29 -9.95
C ALA A 27 -2.16 -20.37 -8.75
N THR A 28 -2.25 -20.89 -7.52
CA THR A 28 -2.16 -20.07 -6.30
C THR A 28 -0.85 -19.27 -6.19
N PRO A 29 0.36 -19.84 -6.34
CA PRO A 29 1.60 -19.06 -6.21
C PRO A 29 1.72 -17.98 -7.31
N ILE A 30 1.22 -18.25 -8.51
CA ILE A 30 1.25 -17.28 -9.62
C ILE A 30 0.35 -16.08 -9.30
N ILE A 31 -0.86 -16.35 -8.83
CA ILE A 31 -1.84 -15.30 -8.48
C ILE A 31 -1.31 -14.42 -7.34
N LEU A 32 -0.68 -15.00 -6.32
CA LEU A 32 -0.13 -14.24 -5.21
C LEU A 32 0.96 -13.25 -5.66
N ASN A 33 1.83 -13.65 -6.58
CA ASN A 33 2.84 -12.75 -7.14
C ASN A 33 2.21 -11.59 -7.92
N ILE A 34 1.19 -11.88 -8.74
CA ILE A 34 0.46 -10.83 -9.48
C ILE A 34 -0.22 -9.84 -8.53
N ILE A 35 -0.82 -10.33 -7.45
CA ILE A 35 -1.45 -9.47 -6.44
C ILE A 35 -0.40 -8.59 -5.74
N LYS A 36 0.77 -9.15 -5.41
CA LYS A 36 1.86 -8.38 -4.80
C LYS A 36 2.36 -7.29 -5.73
N ASP A 37 2.57 -7.59 -7.01
CA ASP A 37 3.00 -6.61 -8.01
C ASP A 37 1.94 -5.50 -8.23
N ALA A 38 0.66 -5.86 -8.22
CA ALA A 38 -0.43 -4.89 -8.31
C ALA A 38 -0.48 -3.96 -7.08
N LYS A 39 -0.32 -4.50 -5.88
CA LYS A 39 -0.24 -3.71 -4.64
C LYS A 39 0.97 -2.77 -4.65
N ARG A 40 2.13 -3.25 -5.06
CA ARG A 40 3.35 -2.45 -5.21
C ARG A 40 3.15 -1.25 -6.13
N SER A 41 2.55 -1.48 -7.30
CA SER A 41 2.24 -0.41 -8.25
C SER A 41 1.26 0.60 -7.66
N ALA A 42 0.19 0.15 -7.02
CA ALA A 42 -0.79 1.01 -6.38
C ALA A 42 -0.19 1.82 -5.22
N ALA A 43 0.69 1.21 -4.42
CA ALA A 43 1.42 1.89 -3.35
C ALA A 43 2.36 2.98 -3.91
N LYS A 44 3.05 2.70 -5.02
CA LYS A 44 3.91 3.67 -5.71
C LYS A 44 3.11 4.85 -6.24
N ASP A 45 1.98 4.61 -6.88
CA ASP A 45 1.09 5.66 -7.37
C ASP A 45 0.54 6.51 -6.23
N SER A 46 0.22 5.88 -5.09
CA SER A 46 -0.21 6.59 -3.87
C SER A 46 0.91 7.48 -3.31
N ALA A 47 2.16 7.00 -3.33
CA ALA A 47 3.31 7.80 -2.88
C ALA A 47 3.55 9.01 -3.79
N TYR A 48 3.44 8.87 -5.12
CA TYR A 48 3.47 10.02 -6.04
C TYR A 48 2.34 11.00 -5.79
N GLY A 49 1.11 10.49 -5.63
CA GLY A 49 -0.06 11.32 -5.31
C GLY A 49 0.10 12.09 -4.00
N TYR A 50 0.81 11.50 -3.02
CA TYR A 50 1.12 12.17 -1.76
C TYR A 50 2.10 13.33 -1.98
N MET A 51 3.18 13.12 -2.72
CA MET A 51 4.17 14.16 -3.02
C MET A 51 3.52 15.33 -3.76
N ASP A 52 2.74 15.03 -4.79
CA ASP A 52 1.99 16.05 -5.55
C ASP A 52 1.02 16.85 -4.66
N ALA A 53 0.35 16.19 -3.71
CA ALA A 53 -0.52 16.86 -2.75
C ALA A 53 0.25 17.77 -1.79
N VAL A 54 1.46 17.38 -1.36
CA VAL A 54 2.34 18.22 -0.55
C VAL A 54 2.74 19.48 -1.31
N GLU A 55 3.22 19.33 -2.54
CA GLU A 55 3.63 20.45 -3.38
C GLU A 55 2.47 21.40 -3.67
N LYS A 56 1.31 20.87 -4.00
CA LYS A 56 0.08 21.65 -4.18
C LYS A 56 -0.30 22.40 -2.92
N TYR A 57 -0.24 21.74 -1.74
CA TYR A 57 -0.52 22.41 -0.47
C TYR A 57 0.41 23.60 -0.26
N ILE A 58 1.71 23.40 -0.46
CA ILE A 58 2.72 24.45 -0.30
C ILE A 58 2.43 25.64 -1.23
N VAL A 59 2.15 25.38 -2.50
CA VAL A 59 1.85 26.43 -3.49
C VAL A 59 0.59 27.19 -3.12
N LEU A 60 -0.50 26.48 -2.77
CA LEU A 60 -1.78 27.10 -2.41
C LEU A 60 -1.67 27.90 -1.11
N ALA A 61 -0.93 27.41 -0.12
CA ALA A 61 -0.67 28.19 1.10
C ALA A 61 0.14 29.45 0.84
N LYS A 62 1.15 29.40 -0.03
CA LYS A 62 1.95 30.58 -0.41
C LYS A 62 1.18 31.61 -1.22
N THR A 63 0.21 31.18 -2.04
CA THR A 63 -0.67 32.06 -2.79
C THR A 63 -1.87 32.54 -1.99
N GLN A 64 -1.99 32.12 -0.73
CA GLN A 64 -3.12 32.42 0.17
C GLN A 64 -4.49 32.07 -0.46
N THR A 65 -4.52 30.99 -1.21
CA THR A 65 -5.72 30.50 -1.90
C THR A 65 -6.44 29.46 -1.03
N GLY A 66 -7.65 29.76 -0.56
CA GLY A 66 -8.47 28.87 0.27
C GLY A 66 -8.02 28.78 1.73
N ASP A 67 -8.35 27.68 2.39
CA ASP A 67 -8.10 27.44 3.84
C ASP A 67 -6.71 26.85 4.14
N TYR A 68 -5.73 27.06 3.26
CA TYR A 68 -4.38 26.53 3.45
C TYR A 68 -3.55 27.41 4.38
N LYS A 69 -2.89 26.78 5.37
CA LYS A 69 -2.17 27.46 6.44
C LYS A 69 -0.72 27.71 6.03
N LEU A 70 -0.38 28.95 5.71
CA LEU A 70 0.98 29.35 5.37
C LEU A 70 1.97 29.08 6.50
N GLU A 71 1.53 29.18 7.76
CA GLU A 71 2.35 28.92 8.95
C GLU A 71 2.91 27.49 9.04
N LEU A 72 2.27 26.55 8.35
CA LEU A 72 2.72 25.14 8.32
C LEU A 72 3.73 24.86 7.19
N VAL A 73 3.90 25.81 6.28
CA VAL A 73 4.85 25.68 5.17
C VAL A 73 6.24 26.05 5.65
N PRO A 74 7.24 25.17 5.50
CA PRO A 74 8.61 25.51 5.88
C PRO A 74 9.12 26.72 5.09
N THR A 75 9.77 27.65 5.76
CA THR A 75 10.43 28.82 5.14
C THR A 75 11.84 28.53 4.66
N GLU A 76 12.44 27.48 5.22
CA GLU A 76 13.78 26.98 4.88
C GLU A 76 13.71 25.51 4.51
N ASP A 77 14.79 24.97 3.95
CA ASP A 77 14.91 23.54 3.66
C ASP A 77 14.73 22.74 4.96
N LYS A 78 13.73 21.86 4.98
CA LYS A 78 13.33 21.15 6.20
C LYS A 78 12.96 19.71 5.92
N GLU A 79 13.37 18.85 6.87
CA GLU A 79 12.93 17.47 6.97
C GLU A 79 11.73 17.38 7.94
N LEU A 80 10.64 16.77 7.49
CA LEU A 80 9.47 16.46 8.29
C LEU A 80 9.30 14.95 8.37
N THR A 81 9.10 14.42 9.56
CA THR A 81 8.99 12.97 9.76
C THR A 81 7.73 12.60 10.53
N CYS A 82 7.17 11.45 10.23
CA CYS A 82 6.25 10.71 11.08
C CYS A 82 6.56 9.22 10.96
N GLU A 83 6.61 8.50 12.07
CA GLU A 83 7.11 7.13 12.14
C GLU A 83 5.99 6.09 12.12
N THR A 84 4.77 6.48 12.46
CA THR A 84 3.62 5.59 12.48
C THR A 84 2.43 6.21 11.74
N LYS A 85 1.55 5.33 11.24
CA LYS A 85 0.32 5.77 10.56
C LYS A 85 -0.55 6.66 11.43
N GLU A 86 -0.62 6.35 12.73
CA GLU A 86 -1.39 7.14 13.69
C GLU A 86 -0.79 8.52 13.92
N GLU A 87 0.52 8.62 14.04
CA GLU A 87 1.23 9.90 14.12
C GLU A 87 1.02 10.73 12.86
N CYS A 88 1.18 10.14 11.68
CA CYS A 88 0.97 10.82 10.41
C CYS A 88 -0.47 11.37 10.26
N ILE A 89 -1.47 10.66 10.76
CA ILE A 89 -2.87 11.09 10.70
C ILE A 89 -3.19 12.16 11.75
N LYS A 90 -2.59 12.05 12.95
CA LYS A 90 -2.83 12.97 14.07
C LYS A 90 -1.92 14.21 14.04
N ASP A 91 -0.95 14.23 13.12
CA ASP A 91 -0.06 15.39 12.98
C ASP A 91 -0.86 16.68 12.76
N THR A 92 -0.49 17.72 13.45
CA THR A 92 -1.10 19.07 13.32
C THR A 92 -0.33 19.96 12.35
N GLY A 93 0.80 19.49 11.83
CA GLY A 93 1.63 20.15 10.86
C GLY A 93 1.21 19.90 9.41
N LEU A 94 2.14 20.15 8.49
CA LEU A 94 1.95 20.01 7.06
C LEU A 94 1.51 18.58 6.68
N ILE A 95 2.16 17.56 7.25
CA ILE A 95 1.84 16.15 6.97
C ILE A 95 0.38 15.84 7.30
N GLY A 96 -0.09 16.26 8.47
CA GLY A 96 -1.47 16.00 8.91
C GLY A 96 -2.50 16.75 8.08
N GLU A 97 -2.23 18.00 7.71
CA GLU A 97 -3.15 18.75 6.85
C GLU A 97 -3.23 18.15 5.43
N VAL A 98 -2.10 17.75 4.86
CA VAL A 98 -2.08 17.02 3.57
C VAL A 98 -2.87 15.72 3.68
N ASN A 99 -2.69 14.96 4.78
CA ASN A 99 -3.44 13.72 5.00
C ASN A 99 -4.97 13.90 5.08
N LYS A 100 -5.45 15.08 5.45
CA LYS A 100 -6.90 15.39 5.44
C LYS A 100 -7.43 15.63 4.03
N THR A 101 -6.60 16.11 3.12
CA THR A 101 -7.00 16.44 1.75
C THR A 101 -6.97 15.24 0.80
N ILE A 102 -6.12 14.26 1.09
CA ILE A 102 -5.93 13.09 0.23
C ILE A 102 -7.07 12.08 0.39
N LYS A 103 -7.59 11.64 -0.75
CA LYS A 103 -8.52 10.50 -0.86
C LYS A 103 -7.74 9.27 -1.32
N GLY A 104 -7.71 8.21 -0.52
CA GLY A 104 -7.01 6.97 -0.87
C GLY A 104 -6.11 6.46 0.26
N THR A 105 -5.19 5.58 -0.10
CA THR A 105 -4.26 4.99 0.87
C THR A 105 -3.27 6.04 1.37
N LYS A 106 -3.27 6.24 2.67
CA LYS A 106 -2.36 7.19 3.33
C LYS A 106 -1.06 6.48 3.69
N PRO A 107 0.07 7.19 3.59
CA PRO A 107 1.34 6.67 4.06
C PRO A 107 1.28 6.23 5.52
N SER A 108 2.02 5.16 5.83
CA SER A 108 2.20 4.68 7.21
C SER A 108 3.44 5.27 7.87
N LYS A 109 4.44 5.63 7.09
CA LYS A 109 5.65 6.33 7.55
C LYS A 109 6.09 7.32 6.49
N ILE A 110 6.55 8.48 6.91
CA ILE A 110 6.99 9.56 6.03
C ILE A 110 8.27 10.17 6.59
N LYS A 111 9.22 10.36 5.69
CA LYS A 111 10.37 11.24 5.85
C LYS A 111 10.38 12.18 4.65
N LEU A 112 9.86 13.37 4.84
CA LEU A 112 9.63 14.34 3.79
C LEU A 112 10.69 15.42 3.80
N ASN A 113 11.52 15.50 2.78
CA ASN A 113 12.47 16.57 2.57
C ASN A 113 11.85 17.63 1.67
N ILE A 114 11.77 18.86 2.14
CA ILE A 114 11.21 20.00 1.40
C ILE A 114 12.32 20.99 1.12
N LYS A 115 12.40 21.41 -0.15
CA LYS A 115 13.31 22.45 -0.61
C LYS A 115 12.51 23.52 -1.36
N GLY A 116 12.38 24.67 -0.74
CA GLY A 116 11.55 25.74 -1.27
C GLY A 116 10.06 25.38 -1.32
N SER A 117 9.54 25.03 -2.50
CA SER A 117 8.13 24.63 -2.72
C SER A 117 7.98 23.21 -3.24
N GLU A 118 9.07 22.49 -3.36
CA GLU A 118 9.13 21.18 -3.99
C GLU A 118 9.57 20.10 -3.00
N VAL A 119 9.17 18.88 -3.25
CA VAL A 119 9.66 17.70 -2.55
C VAL A 119 11.05 17.37 -3.05
N ALA A 120 12.02 17.32 -2.15
CA ALA A 120 13.43 17.13 -2.48
C ALA A 120 13.87 15.66 -2.42
N THR A 121 15.06 15.42 -2.96
CA THR A 121 15.75 14.12 -2.89
C THR A 121 15.90 13.62 -1.46
N GLY A 122 15.89 12.30 -1.27
CA GLY A 122 15.98 11.68 0.05
C GLY A 122 14.64 11.66 0.81
N THR A 123 13.55 12.09 0.18
CA THR A 123 12.19 11.84 0.70
C THR A 123 11.89 10.35 0.66
N GLU A 124 11.46 9.80 1.80
CA GLU A 124 11.05 8.41 1.93
C GLU A 124 9.57 8.33 2.32
N ILE A 125 8.82 7.50 1.61
CA ILE A 125 7.39 7.31 1.84
C ILE A 125 7.09 5.82 1.90
N THR A 126 6.48 5.38 2.99
CA THR A 126 6.02 3.99 3.15
C THR A 126 4.52 3.93 2.96
N VAL A 127 4.06 3.12 2.00
CA VAL A 127 2.65 2.89 1.71
C VAL A 127 2.42 1.39 1.58
N ASP A 128 1.44 0.86 2.31
CA ASP A 128 1.06 -0.57 2.27
C ASP A 128 2.27 -1.52 2.40
N GLY A 129 3.22 -1.17 3.29
CA GLY A 129 4.41 -1.97 3.56
C GLY A 129 5.58 -1.76 2.59
N PHE A 130 5.37 -1.08 1.46
CA PHE A 130 6.44 -0.78 0.49
C PHE A 130 7.09 0.57 0.81
N VAL A 131 8.43 0.57 0.82
CA VAL A 131 9.24 1.77 1.06
C VAL A 131 9.76 2.33 -0.24
N PHE A 132 9.44 3.59 -0.52
CA PHE A 132 9.88 4.31 -1.71
C PHE A 132 10.75 5.49 -1.34
N THR A 133 11.86 5.66 -2.05
CA THR A 133 12.74 6.82 -1.93
C THR A 133 12.71 7.64 -3.21
N TYR A 134 12.65 8.96 -3.07
CA TYR A 134 12.65 9.91 -4.17
C TYR A 134 14.07 10.38 -4.48
N ASP A 135 14.52 10.24 -5.72
CA ASP A 135 15.85 10.62 -6.19
C ASP A 135 15.89 12.02 -6.85
N GLY A 136 14.79 12.76 -6.81
CA GLY A 136 14.63 14.06 -7.47
C GLY A 136 13.98 13.97 -8.86
N LYS A 137 13.73 12.76 -9.37
CA LYS A 137 13.05 12.52 -10.65
C LYS A 137 11.98 11.45 -10.55
N LYS A 138 12.25 10.38 -9.81
CA LYS A 138 11.34 9.24 -9.70
C LYS A 138 11.40 8.64 -8.30
N LEU A 139 10.32 7.96 -7.94
CA LEU A 139 10.29 7.08 -6.77
C LEU A 139 10.87 5.72 -7.13
N THR A 140 11.86 5.29 -6.37
CA THR A 140 12.47 3.97 -6.46
C THR A 140 12.14 3.20 -5.18
N GLU A 141 11.67 1.98 -5.33
CA GLU A 141 11.44 1.09 -4.19
C GLU A 141 12.77 0.66 -3.60
N VAL A 142 12.89 0.78 -2.28
CA VAL A 142 14.10 0.42 -1.52
C VAL A 142 13.90 -0.86 -0.73
N GLY A 143 12.65 -1.24 -0.43
CA GLY A 143 12.34 -2.45 0.32
C GLY A 143 10.89 -2.54 0.77
N GLU A 144 10.64 -3.58 1.56
CA GLU A 144 9.37 -3.82 2.24
C GLU A 144 9.57 -3.72 3.74
N THR A 145 8.55 -3.30 4.47
CA THR A 145 8.61 -3.31 5.93
C THR A 145 8.45 -4.74 6.43
N LYS A 146 9.23 -5.12 7.43
CA LYS A 146 9.22 -6.48 8.03
C LYS A 146 7.87 -6.94 8.58
N GLU A 147 6.90 -6.05 8.70
CA GLU A 147 5.55 -6.38 9.19
C GLU A 147 4.72 -7.16 8.16
N GLU A 148 4.88 -6.87 6.85
CA GLU A 148 4.19 -7.65 5.80
C GLU A 148 4.88 -9.00 5.54
N GLU A 149 6.20 -9.06 5.64
CA GLU A 149 6.96 -10.31 5.54
C GLU A 149 6.50 -11.31 6.60
N LYS A 150 6.32 -10.85 7.84
CA LYS A 150 5.83 -11.67 8.95
C LYS A 150 4.37 -12.13 8.78
N SER A 151 3.50 -11.31 8.18
CA SER A 151 2.11 -11.67 7.93
C SER A 151 1.98 -12.72 6.82
N LEU A 152 2.84 -12.70 5.82
CA LEU A 152 2.90 -13.70 4.76
C LEU A 152 3.45 -15.04 5.27
N GLU A 153 4.54 -15.01 6.07
CA GLU A 153 5.08 -16.22 6.72
C GLU A 153 4.06 -16.83 7.71
N GLU A 154 3.32 -16.02 8.44
CA GLU A 154 2.29 -16.50 9.37
C GLU A 154 1.07 -17.10 8.65
N LEU A 155 0.71 -16.56 7.48
CA LEU A 155 -0.33 -17.12 6.61
C LEU A 155 0.13 -18.43 5.97
N GLU A 156 1.38 -18.53 5.55
CA GLU A 156 1.95 -19.76 5.02
C GLU A 156 2.09 -20.85 6.10
N SER A 157 2.52 -20.49 7.31
CA SER A 157 2.65 -21.42 8.42
C SER A 157 1.31 -21.98 8.89
N LYS A 158 0.26 -21.15 8.94
CA LYS A 158 -1.11 -21.58 9.26
C LYS A 158 -1.73 -22.47 8.17
N ARG A 159 -1.26 -22.39 6.95
CA ARG A 159 -1.72 -23.20 5.83
C ARG A 159 -1.12 -24.62 5.84
N PHE A 160 0.07 -24.79 6.44
CA PHE A 160 0.79 -26.05 6.50
C PHE A 160 0.58 -26.85 7.80
N MET A 161 -0.22 -26.36 8.76
CA MET A 161 -0.67 -27.18 9.89
C MET A 161 -2.00 -27.87 9.52
N PRO A 162 -1.96 -29.15 9.08
CA PRO A 162 -3.16 -29.96 9.11
C PRO A 162 -3.59 -30.08 10.56
N ALA A 163 -4.90 -29.93 10.79
CA ALA A 163 -5.52 -30.19 12.07
C ALA A 163 -5.26 -31.68 12.47
N LEU A 164 -4.10 -31.92 13.06
CA LEU A 164 -3.78 -33.13 13.79
C LEU A 164 -3.95 -32.75 15.23
N VAL A 165 -5.14 -32.97 15.78
CA VAL A 165 -5.40 -33.44 17.15
C VAL A 165 -6.92 -33.43 17.36
N LYS A 166 -7.63 -34.52 17.26
CA LYS A 166 -8.21 -35.42 18.24
C LYS A 166 -9.04 -36.49 17.56
#